data_ca44f2f4a28d30a0c6ed209463d1a95a
#
_entry.id   ca44f2f4a28d30a0c6ed209463d1a95a
#
_cell.length_a   1.000
_cell.length_b   1.000
_cell.length_c   1.000
_cell.angle_alpha   90.00
_cell.angle_beta   90.00
_cell.angle_gamma   90.00
#
_symmetry.space_group_name_H-M   'P 1'
#
loop_
_entity.id
_entity.type
_entity.pdbx_description
1 polymer ?
#
loop_
_entity_poly.entity_id
_entity_poly.type
_entity_poly.pdbx_seq_one_letter_code
_entity_poly.pdbx_strand_id
1 'polypeptide(L)'
;GTYAFLKNFTPRLGIATTFVDITKVDIVEAAITKNTKVLFCETVSNPLLEVADIKALSALAKKYKIKLVVDNTFSPLSISPVKLGADVVCHSLTKFINGTSDAVGGVACGTQEFIDDLRNVNDGASMLLGSTLDSLRAASILKNMRTLPIRMKQHSHNASFLAHKFEADGLKTVYPGLESHPSHQLFKSMMNTAYGFGGLLTIDVGSLEKANALMELMQQKNIGYLAVSLGFYKTLFSAPGTSTSSEISEDEQKEMGLIDGLIRFSIGLDDDIESTYELMKSCMITLDIL
;
A
#
# COMPACT_ATOMS: atom_id res chain seq x y z
N GLY A 1 5.38 4.24 9.00
CA GLY A 1 4.50 4.84 10.02
C GLY A 1 3.82 3.81 10.91
N THR A 2 2.97 2.92 10.38
CA THR A 2 2.25 1.93 11.20
C THR A 2 3.21 0.97 11.92
N TYR A 3 4.25 0.48 11.24
CA TYR A 3 5.27 -0.36 11.87
C TYR A 3 5.94 0.35 13.07
N ALA A 4 6.44 1.57 12.86
CA ALA A 4 7.08 2.34 13.93
C ALA A 4 6.10 2.65 15.08
N PHE A 5 4.84 2.96 14.77
CA PHE A 5 3.80 3.17 15.77
C PHE A 5 3.60 1.91 16.62
N LEU A 6 3.42 0.76 16.00
CA LEU A 6 3.22 -0.51 16.69
C LEU A 6 4.47 -1.02 17.43
N LYS A 7 5.67 -0.82 16.86
CA LYS A 7 6.94 -1.29 17.45
C LYS A 7 7.41 -0.40 18.60
N ASN A 8 7.30 0.93 18.44
CA ASN A 8 7.99 1.88 19.31
C ASN A 8 7.06 2.69 20.23
N PHE A 9 5.82 2.94 19.79
CA PHE A 9 4.91 3.81 20.52
C PHE A 9 3.87 3.05 21.36
N THR A 10 3.17 2.06 20.79
CA THR A 10 2.12 1.33 21.52
C THR A 10 2.61 0.60 22.76
N PRO A 11 3.89 0.10 22.86
CA PRO A 11 4.39 -0.47 24.11
C PRO A 11 4.37 0.50 25.29
N ARG A 12 4.53 1.80 25.03
CA ARG A 12 4.42 2.85 26.06
C ARG A 12 3.01 2.99 26.64
N LEU A 13 2.02 2.48 25.93
CA LEU A 13 0.61 2.42 26.34
C LEU A 13 0.22 1.03 26.88
N GLY A 14 1.20 0.13 27.09
CA GLY A 14 0.96 -1.23 27.56
C GLY A 14 0.39 -2.17 26.49
N ILE A 15 0.49 -1.81 25.21
CA ILE A 15 0.00 -2.61 24.08
C ILE A 15 1.21 -3.25 23.40
N ALA A 16 1.33 -4.58 23.52
CA ALA A 16 2.35 -5.36 22.84
C ALA A 16 1.90 -5.74 21.42
N THR A 17 2.86 -5.79 20.51
CA THR A 17 2.63 -6.22 19.11
C THR A 17 3.60 -7.34 18.75
N THR A 18 3.07 -8.40 18.15
CA THR A 18 3.85 -9.48 17.51
C THR A 18 3.75 -9.30 16.00
N PHE A 19 4.90 -9.14 15.33
CA PHE A 19 4.96 -9.06 13.88
C PHE A 19 5.12 -10.47 13.30
N VAL A 20 4.35 -10.79 12.28
CA VAL A 20 4.34 -12.10 11.62
C VAL A 20 4.17 -11.94 10.11
N ASP A 21 4.61 -12.93 9.35
CA ASP A 21 4.35 -13.01 7.92
C ASP A 21 2.84 -13.26 7.70
N ILE A 22 2.15 -12.22 7.24
CA ILE A 22 0.69 -12.24 7.07
C ILE A 22 0.22 -13.16 5.94
N THR A 23 1.13 -13.55 5.04
CA THR A 23 0.82 -14.47 3.94
C THR A 23 0.71 -15.92 4.40
N LYS A 24 1.19 -16.22 5.59
CA LYS A 24 1.21 -17.56 6.22
C LYS A 24 0.21 -17.64 7.36
N VAL A 25 -1.03 -17.99 7.03
CA VAL A 25 -2.16 -18.00 7.99
C VAL A 25 -1.92 -18.92 9.19
N ASP A 26 -1.20 -20.01 9.02
CA ASP A 26 -0.77 -20.92 10.09
C ASP A 26 0.18 -20.29 11.08
N ILE A 27 1.14 -19.49 10.60
CA ILE A 27 2.04 -18.69 11.45
C ILE A 27 1.27 -17.61 12.20
N VAL A 28 0.33 -16.93 11.50
CA VAL A 28 -0.56 -15.95 12.14
C VAL A 28 -1.37 -16.60 13.26
N GLU A 29 -1.95 -17.77 13.01
CA GLU A 29 -2.72 -18.50 14.02
C GLU A 29 -1.87 -18.90 15.22
N ALA A 30 -0.66 -19.41 15.00
CA ALA A 30 0.27 -19.79 16.06
C ALA A 30 0.69 -18.62 16.97
N ALA A 31 0.69 -17.39 16.44
CA ALA A 31 1.04 -16.19 17.19
C ALA A 31 -0.12 -15.63 18.03
N ILE A 32 -1.36 -16.10 17.83
CA ILE A 32 -2.52 -15.64 18.60
C ILE A 32 -2.45 -16.18 20.04
N THR A 33 -2.62 -15.29 20.99
CA THR A 33 -2.66 -15.60 22.43
C THR A 33 -3.99 -15.20 23.05
N LYS A 34 -4.24 -15.58 24.30
CA LYS A 34 -5.41 -15.13 25.06
C LYS A 34 -5.50 -13.60 25.23
N ASN A 35 -4.41 -12.90 25.08
CA ASN A 35 -4.32 -11.45 25.20
C ASN A 35 -4.47 -10.74 23.85
N THR A 36 -4.45 -11.43 22.74
CA THR A 36 -4.62 -10.87 21.41
C THR A 36 -6.03 -10.27 21.29
N LYS A 37 -6.13 -9.03 20.85
CA LYS A 37 -7.39 -8.30 20.66
C LYS A 37 -7.62 -7.91 19.20
N VAL A 38 -6.53 -7.64 18.49
CA VAL A 38 -6.57 -7.14 17.11
C VAL A 38 -5.60 -7.94 16.25
N LEU A 39 -6.06 -8.32 15.09
CA LEU A 39 -5.27 -8.76 13.96
C LEU A 39 -5.25 -7.60 12.96
N PHE A 40 -4.08 -7.05 12.67
CA PHE A 40 -3.90 -5.93 11.76
C PHE A 40 -3.13 -6.38 10.52
N CYS A 41 -3.60 -6.02 9.33
CA CYS A 41 -2.84 -6.23 8.09
C CYS A 41 -3.06 -5.11 7.08
N GLU A 42 -2.17 -5.00 6.10
CA GLU A 42 -2.41 -4.27 4.85
C GLU A 42 -3.05 -5.22 3.83
N THR A 43 -3.93 -4.71 2.97
CA THR A 43 -4.49 -5.50 1.85
C THR A 43 -3.38 -5.95 0.91
N VAL A 44 -2.48 -5.03 0.60
CA VAL A 44 -1.26 -5.23 -0.18
C VAL A 44 -0.12 -4.55 0.57
N SER A 45 0.93 -5.28 0.86
CA SER A 45 2.04 -4.80 1.68
C SER A 45 2.90 -3.75 0.98
N ASN A 46 3.47 -2.84 1.77
CA ASN A 46 4.44 -1.85 1.30
C ASN A 46 5.84 -2.21 1.85
N PRO A 47 6.86 -2.43 1.03
CA PRO A 47 6.89 -2.20 -0.43
C PRO A 47 6.78 -3.47 -1.30
N LEU A 48 6.72 -4.66 -0.70
CA LEU A 48 6.89 -5.94 -1.40
C LEU A 48 5.67 -6.37 -2.21
N LEU A 49 4.54 -5.69 -2.06
CA LEU A 49 3.28 -5.93 -2.75
C LEU A 49 2.69 -7.34 -2.51
N GLU A 50 3.02 -7.95 -1.39
CA GLU A 50 2.41 -9.19 -0.92
C GLU A 50 0.93 -8.97 -0.59
N VAL A 51 0.09 -9.95 -0.86
CA VAL A 51 -1.36 -9.85 -0.71
C VAL A 51 -1.83 -10.67 0.47
N ALA A 52 -2.55 -10.05 1.41
CA ALA A 52 -3.16 -10.73 2.54
C ALA A 52 -4.43 -11.48 2.13
N ASP A 53 -4.58 -12.73 2.58
CA ASP A 53 -5.84 -13.46 2.46
C ASP A 53 -6.85 -12.99 3.51
N ILE A 54 -7.57 -11.92 3.18
CA ILE A 54 -8.52 -11.28 4.10
C ILE A 54 -9.63 -12.23 4.52
N LYS A 55 -10.07 -13.14 3.63
CA LYS A 55 -11.12 -14.13 3.95
C LYS A 55 -10.63 -15.11 5.00
N ALA A 56 -9.44 -15.68 4.82
CA ALA A 56 -8.83 -16.60 5.78
C ALA A 56 -8.56 -15.90 7.12
N LEU A 57 -7.99 -14.67 7.09
CA LEU A 57 -7.74 -13.88 8.30
C LEU A 57 -9.03 -13.50 9.03
N SER A 58 -10.11 -13.21 8.31
CA SER A 58 -11.43 -12.96 8.91
C SER A 58 -12.00 -14.20 9.59
N ALA A 59 -11.87 -15.38 8.96
CA ALA A 59 -12.29 -16.63 9.57
C ALA A 59 -11.51 -16.92 10.87
N LEU A 60 -10.19 -16.65 10.83
CA LEU A 60 -9.33 -16.79 12.00
C LEU A 60 -9.71 -15.79 13.12
N ALA A 61 -9.90 -14.53 12.79
CA ALA A 61 -10.32 -13.51 13.75
C ALA A 61 -11.64 -13.88 14.44
N LYS A 62 -12.62 -14.38 13.69
CA LYS A 62 -13.89 -14.87 14.23
C LYS A 62 -13.72 -16.07 15.17
N LYS A 63 -12.87 -17.05 14.78
CA LYS A 63 -12.56 -18.23 15.59
C LYS A 63 -12.03 -17.84 16.97
N TYR A 64 -11.16 -16.84 17.03
CA TYR A 64 -10.54 -16.39 18.28
C TYR A 64 -11.27 -15.20 18.95
N LYS A 65 -12.37 -14.73 18.36
CA LYS A 65 -13.15 -13.57 18.85
C LYS A 65 -12.31 -12.30 19.01
N ILE A 66 -11.44 -12.05 18.04
CA ILE A 66 -10.61 -10.85 17.93
C ILE A 66 -11.07 -10.01 16.72
N LYS A 67 -10.66 -8.74 16.66
CA LYS A 67 -11.02 -7.83 15.58
C LYS A 67 -10.01 -7.92 14.44
N LEU A 68 -10.50 -8.00 13.20
CA LEU A 68 -9.67 -7.84 12.00
C LEU A 68 -9.73 -6.39 11.53
N VAL A 69 -8.60 -5.71 11.56
CA VAL A 69 -8.40 -4.35 11.05
C VAL A 69 -7.53 -4.41 9.80
N VAL A 70 -8.01 -3.83 8.70
CA VAL A 70 -7.32 -3.88 7.40
C VAL A 70 -7.03 -2.48 6.90
N ASP A 71 -5.75 -2.17 6.68
CA ASP A 71 -5.35 -0.98 5.93
C ASP A 71 -5.49 -1.26 4.43
N ASN A 72 -6.44 -0.57 3.78
CA ASN A 72 -6.73 -0.72 2.36
C ASN A 72 -6.25 0.50 1.55
N THR A 73 -5.20 1.15 1.99
CA THR A 73 -4.66 2.35 1.33
C THR A 73 -4.20 2.08 -0.10
N PHE A 74 -3.61 0.90 -0.38
CA PHE A 74 -3.08 0.57 -1.71
C PHE A 74 -4.15 0.14 -2.71
N SER A 75 -5.29 -0.36 -2.23
CA SER A 75 -6.32 -0.98 -3.08
C SER A 75 -7.73 -0.38 -2.87
N PRO A 76 -7.86 0.98 -2.73
CA PRO A 76 -9.19 1.56 -2.59
C PRO A 76 -10.01 1.23 -3.83
N LEU A 77 -11.28 0.83 -3.65
CA LEU A 77 -12.20 0.34 -4.68
C LEU A 77 -11.81 -1.01 -5.34
N SER A 78 -10.52 -1.31 -5.49
CA SER A 78 -10.06 -2.59 -6.06
C SER A 78 -10.44 -3.76 -5.15
N ILE A 79 -10.29 -3.60 -3.84
CA ILE A 79 -10.73 -4.58 -2.83
C ILE A 79 -11.66 -3.90 -1.83
N SER A 80 -12.67 -4.63 -1.36
CA SER A 80 -13.59 -4.21 -0.30
C SER A 80 -13.44 -5.11 0.93
N PRO A 81 -12.51 -4.83 1.85
CA PRO A 81 -12.21 -5.73 2.97
C PRO A 81 -13.41 -6.01 3.88
N VAL A 82 -14.34 -5.06 4.05
CA VAL A 82 -15.58 -5.30 4.82
C VAL A 82 -16.42 -6.43 4.23
N LYS A 83 -16.52 -6.49 2.88
CA LYS A 83 -17.24 -7.59 2.20
C LYS A 83 -16.55 -8.94 2.35
N LEU A 84 -15.26 -8.93 2.68
CA LEU A 84 -14.45 -10.12 2.94
C LEU A 84 -14.40 -10.48 4.42
N GLY A 85 -15.04 -9.66 5.27
CA GLY A 85 -15.26 -9.94 6.68
C GLY A 85 -14.33 -9.17 7.65
N ALA A 86 -13.62 -8.14 7.18
CA ALA A 86 -12.92 -7.22 8.08
C ALA A 86 -13.91 -6.45 8.97
N ASP A 87 -13.56 -6.27 10.23
CA ASP A 87 -14.36 -5.50 11.19
C ASP A 87 -14.16 -3.99 11.00
N VAL A 88 -12.92 -3.58 10.73
CA VAL A 88 -12.54 -2.19 10.52
C VAL A 88 -11.63 -2.08 9.30
N VAL A 89 -11.86 -1.07 8.48
CA VAL A 89 -11.02 -0.74 7.33
C VAL A 89 -10.47 0.66 7.49
N CYS A 90 -9.14 0.79 7.38
CA CYS A 90 -8.46 2.06 7.41
C CYS A 90 -7.97 2.46 6.01
N HIS A 91 -7.90 3.77 5.76
CA HIS A 91 -7.23 4.31 4.59
C HIS A 91 -6.45 5.57 4.97
N SER A 92 -5.26 5.71 4.41
CA SER A 92 -4.64 7.03 4.31
C SER A 92 -5.36 7.83 3.23
N LEU A 93 -6.12 8.84 3.64
CA LEU A 93 -6.77 9.78 2.73
C LEU A 93 -5.76 10.57 1.90
N THR A 94 -4.56 10.79 2.45
CA THR A 94 -3.40 11.44 1.83
C THR A 94 -3.03 10.86 0.46
N LYS A 95 -3.30 9.56 0.25
CA LYS A 95 -2.85 8.77 -0.90
C LYS A 95 -3.87 8.82 -2.05
N PHE A 96 -4.22 7.69 -2.64
CA PHE A 96 -5.15 7.59 -3.78
C PHE A 96 -6.48 8.33 -3.58
N ILE A 97 -7.04 8.33 -2.37
CA ILE A 97 -8.35 8.93 -2.13
C ILE A 97 -8.31 10.43 -2.41
N ASN A 98 -7.33 11.15 -1.87
CA ASN A 98 -7.11 12.56 -2.18
C ASN A 98 -6.48 12.74 -3.57
N GLY A 99 -5.37 12.05 -3.86
CA GLY A 99 -4.75 12.00 -5.19
C GLY A 99 -3.91 13.22 -5.60
N THR A 100 -3.87 14.26 -4.79
CA THR A 100 -3.19 15.55 -5.08
C THR A 100 -2.03 15.87 -4.15
N SER A 101 -1.78 15.03 -3.13
CA SER A 101 -0.67 15.18 -2.16
C SER A 101 -0.63 16.53 -1.42
N ASP A 102 -1.74 17.24 -1.34
CA ASP A 102 -1.89 18.58 -0.73
C ASP A 102 -2.61 18.54 0.64
N ALA A 103 -3.06 17.37 1.07
CA ALA A 103 -3.72 17.19 2.36
C ALA A 103 -3.30 15.87 3.03
N VAL A 104 -3.10 15.92 4.33
CA VAL A 104 -2.84 14.75 5.17
C VAL A 104 -4.11 14.41 5.94
N GLY A 105 -4.51 13.14 5.88
CA GLY A 105 -5.67 12.65 6.61
C GLY A 105 -5.76 11.14 6.61
N GLY A 106 -6.62 10.62 7.46
CA GLY A 106 -6.95 9.19 7.55
C GLY A 106 -8.44 9.00 7.78
N VAL A 107 -8.92 7.81 7.48
CA VAL A 107 -10.30 7.40 7.78
C VAL A 107 -10.31 5.97 8.31
N ALA A 108 -11.13 5.74 9.32
CA ALA A 108 -11.50 4.41 9.79
C ALA A 108 -12.98 4.18 9.48
N CYS A 109 -13.28 3.06 8.84
CA CYS A 109 -14.63 2.63 8.47
C CYS A 109 -14.96 1.35 9.24
N GLY A 110 -16.11 1.31 9.88
CA GLY A 110 -16.57 0.15 10.65
C GLY A 110 -18.08 0.17 10.84
N THR A 111 -18.58 -0.62 11.79
CA THR A 111 -19.99 -0.60 12.18
C THR A 111 -20.36 0.74 12.82
N GLN A 112 -21.65 1.06 12.86
CA GLN A 112 -22.13 2.26 13.57
C GLN A 112 -21.70 2.24 15.05
N GLU A 113 -21.82 1.10 15.72
CA GLU A 113 -21.39 0.91 17.11
C GLU A 113 -19.90 1.26 17.29
N PHE A 114 -19.01 0.75 16.42
CA PHE A 114 -17.58 1.08 16.46
C PHE A 114 -17.32 2.58 16.30
N ILE A 115 -18.06 3.25 15.41
CA ILE A 115 -17.91 4.69 15.17
C ILE A 115 -18.44 5.50 16.36
N ASP A 116 -19.54 5.06 16.96
CA ASP A 116 -20.13 5.71 18.14
C ASP A 116 -19.20 5.58 19.35
N ASP A 117 -18.56 4.40 19.54
CA ASP A 117 -17.54 4.19 20.58
C ASP A 117 -16.34 5.12 20.38
N LEU A 118 -15.83 5.27 19.15
CA LEU A 118 -14.74 6.20 18.86
C LEU A 118 -15.07 7.67 19.17
N ARG A 119 -16.33 8.05 19.04
CA ARG A 119 -16.84 9.42 19.24
C ARG A 119 -17.40 9.69 20.63
N ASN A 120 -17.46 8.67 21.49
CA ASN A 120 -17.99 8.83 22.85
C ASN A 120 -17.24 9.93 23.59
N VAL A 121 -17.99 10.85 24.19
CA VAL A 121 -17.44 12.04 24.88
C VAL A 121 -16.66 11.69 26.15
N ASN A 122 -16.90 10.51 26.74
CA ASN A 122 -16.29 10.11 28.01
C ASN A 122 -15.01 9.28 27.82
N ASP A 123 -14.96 8.45 26.77
CA ASP A 123 -13.87 7.46 26.59
C ASP A 123 -13.48 7.20 25.13
N GLY A 124 -14.14 7.86 24.18
CA GLY A 124 -13.87 7.68 22.76
C GLY A 124 -12.53 8.24 22.32
N ALA A 125 -11.69 7.40 21.73
CA ALA A 125 -10.34 7.76 21.34
C ALA A 125 -10.29 8.93 20.34
N SER A 126 -11.20 9.00 19.38
CA SER A 126 -11.25 10.10 18.42
C SER A 126 -11.64 11.41 19.08
N MET A 127 -12.55 11.37 20.04
CA MET A 127 -13.00 12.55 20.79
C MET A 127 -11.92 13.07 21.72
N LEU A 128 -11.33 12.19 22.54
CA LEU A 128 -10.41 12.59 23.59
C LEU A 128 -8.99 12.89 23.10
N LEU A 129 -8.53 12.23 22.04
CA LEU A 129 -7.21 12.48 21.45
C LEU A 129 -7.23 13.57 20.37
N GLY A 130 -8.42 14.06 19.99
CA GLY A 130 -8.57 15.14 19.01
C GLY A 130 -8.17 14.76 17.58
N SER A 131 -8.15 13.47 17.23
CA SER A 131 -7.81 12.99 15.88
C SER A 131 -8.96 13.24 14.91
N THR A 132 -9.36 14.50 14.75
CA THR A 132 -10.45 14.93 13.89
C THR A 132 -9.92 15.79 12.77
N LEU A 133 -10.29 15.44 11.53
CA LEU A 133 -9.92 16.21 10.35
C LEU A 133 -10.67 17.56 10.35
N ASP A 134 -9.95 18.65 10.09
CA ASP A 134 -10.58 19.96 9.94
C ASP A 134 -11.50 20.06 8.71
N SER A 135 -12.44 20.99 8.75
CA SER A 135 -13.47 21.13 7.73
C SER A 135 -12.95 21.50 6.35
N LEU A 136 -11.86 22.27 6.24
CA LEU A 136 -11.29 22.69 4.96
C LEU A 136 -10.62 21.52 4.26
N ARG A 137 -9.78 20.73 4.98
CA ARG A 137 -9.17 19.50 4.43
C ARG A 137 -10.24 18.47 4.10
N ALA A 138 -11.25 18.30 4.97
CA ALA A 138 -12.36 17.38 4.70
C ALA A 138 -13.12 17.74 3.42
N ALA A 139 -13.41 19.02 3.21
CA ALA A 139 -14.08 19.50 1.98
C ALA A 139 -13.20 19.30 0.75
N SER A 140 -11.89 19.57 0.82
CA SER A 140 -10.95 19.35 -0.28
C SER A 140 -10.88 17.87 -0.66
N ILE A 141 -10.68 16.99 0.33
CA ILE A 141 -10.62 15.53 0.11
C ILE A 141 -11.93 15.00 -0.45
N LEU A 142 -13.09 15.45 0.06
CA LEU A 142 -14.40 15.07 -0.45
C LEU A 142 -14.58 15.49 -1.93
N LYS A 143 -14.10 16.66 -2.32
CA LYS A 143 -14.09 17.13 -3.70
C LYS A 143 -13.28 16.20 -4.60
N ASN A 144 -12.05 15.85 -4.17
CA ASN A 144 -11.13 15.00 -4.92
C ASN A 144 -11.60 13.53 -4.98
N MET A 145 -12.27 13.05 -3.94
CA MET A 145 -12.84 11.70 -3.89
C MET A 145 -13.87 11.44 -4.98
N ARG A 146 -14.53 12.47 -5.51
CA ARG A 146 -15.51 12.32 -6.60
C ARG A 146 -14.92 11.74 -7.88
N THR A 147 -13.62 11.93 -8.10
CA THR A 147 -12.90 11.39 -9.27
C THR A 147 -12.18 10.08 -8.97
N LEU A 148 -12.20 9.59 -7.72
CA LEU A 148 -11.49 8.37 -7.30
C LEU A 148 -11.79 7.18 -8.21
N PRO A 149 -13.04 6.86 -8.60
CA PRO A 149 -13.33 5.73 -9.45
C PRO A 149 -12.65 5.79 -10.82
N ILE A 150 -12.57 6.96 -11.43
CA ILE A 150 -11.93 7.19 -12.73
C ILE A 150 -10.41 7.06 -12.54
N ARG A 151 -9.86 7.70 -11.52
CA ARG A 151 -8.42 7.69 -11.24
C ARG A 151 -7.91 6.28 -10.94
N MET A 152 -8.63 5.49 -10.13
CA MET A 152 -8.20 4.12 -9.81
C MET A 152 -8.16 3.22 -11.04
N LYS A 153 -9.11 3.38 -11.97
CA LYS A 153 -9.08 2.65 -13.25
C LYS A 153 -7.84 3.01 -14.08
N GLN A 154 -7.54 4.30 -14.18
CA GLN A 154 -6.39 4.77 -14.96
C GLN A 154 -5.06 4.37 -14.30
N HIS A 155 -4.91 4.54 -12.99
CA HIS A 155 -3.73 4.06 -12.26
C HIS A 155 -3.48 2.57 -12.50
N SER A 156 -4.54 1.75 -12.39
CA SER A 156 -4.42 0.31 -12.58
C SER A 156 -4.13 -0.08 -14.03
N HIS A 157 -4.75 0.60 -15.01
CA HIS A 157 -4.48 0.41 -16.43
C HIS A 157 -3.01 0.67 -16.74
N ASN A 158 -2.49 1.82 -16.34
CA ASN A 158 -1.13 2.24 -16.58
C ASN A 158 -0.11 1.33 -15.88
N ALA A 159 -0.37 0.97 -14.61
CA ALA A 159 0.51 0.07 -13.88
C ALA A 159 0.54 -1.34 -14.49
N SER A 160 -0.61 -1.84 -14.93
CA SER A 160 -0.69 -3.13 -15.62
C SER A 160 0.09 -3.12 -16.95
N PHE A 161 -0.08 -2.07 -17.75
CA PHE A 161 0.66 -1.92 -19.01
C PHE A 161 2.17 -1.93 -18.77
N LEU A 162 2.67 -1.09 -17.86
CA LEU A 162 4.11 -1.01 -17.57
C LEU A 162 4.65 -2.31 -16.98
N ALA A 163 3.92 -2.95 -16.07
CA ALA A 163 4.37 -4.19 -15.46
C ALA A 163 4.57 -5.31 -16.49
N HIS A 164 3.62 -5.49 -17.41
CA HIS A 164 3.75 -6.49 -18.49
C HIS A 164 4.90 -6.16 -19.47
N LYS A 165 5.10 -4.87 -19.76
CA LYS A 165 6.21 -4.44 -20.61
C LYS A 165 7.56 -4.70 -19.95
N PHE A 166 7.72 -4.34 -18.69
CA PHE A 166 8.96 -4.56 -17.94
C PHE A 166 9.27 -6.06 -17.79
N GLU A 167 8.25 -6.88 -17.49
CA GLU A 167 8.41 -8.33 -17.42
C GLU A 167 8.83 -8.91 -18.78
N ALA A 168 8.22 -8.44 -19.88
CA ALA A 168 8.58 -8.86 -21.24
C ALA A 168 9.99 -8.43 -21.66
N ASP A 169 10.48 -7.30 -21.14
CA ASP A 169 11.88 -6.85 -21.32
C ASP A 169 12.87 -7.61 -20.44
N GLY A 170 12.43 -8.54 -19.60
CA GLY A 170 13.27 -9.36 -18.74
C GLY A 170 13.58 -8.75 -17.37
N LEU A 171 12.96 -7.63 -17.01
CA LEU A 171 13.11 -7.06 -15.66
C LEU A 171 12.34 -7.89 -14.62
N LYS A 172 12.96 -8.12 -13.48
CA LYS A 172 12.30 -8.71 -12.33
C LYS A 172 11.27 -7.72 -11.79
N THR A 173 10.02 -7.94 -12.17
CA THR A 173 8.89 -7.05 -11.89
C THR A 173 7.92 -7.71 -10.93
N VAL A 174 7.47 -6.97 -9.90
CA VAL A 174 6.44 -7.42 -8.99
C VAL A 174 5.21 -6.54 -9.13
N TYR A 175 4.09 -7.14 -9.48
CA TYR A 175 2.79 -6.50 -9.61
C TYR A 175 1.69 -7.55 -9.43
N PRO A 176 0.70 -7.35 -8.56
CA PRO A 176 -0.34 -8.37 -8.32
C PRO A 176 -1.14 -8.75 -9.57
N GLY A 177 -1.12 -7.92 -10.61
CA GLY A 177 -1.77 -8.18 -11.89
C GLY A 177 -1.00 -9.09 -12.85
N LEU A 178 0.29 -9.36 -12.61
CA LEU A 178 1.08 -10.32 -13.40
C LEU A 178 0.73 -11.76 -12.98
N GLU A 179 0.62 -12.67 -13.94
CA GLU A 179 0.39 -14.09 -13.66
C GLU A 179 1.57 -14.74 -12.92
N SER A 180 2.76 -14.19 -13.06
CA SER A 180 3.98 -14.57 -12.33
C SER A 180 3.95 -14.20 -10.85
N HIS A 181 3.07 -13.29 -10.42
CA HIS A 181 2.95 -12.89 -9.02
C HIS A 181 2.36 -14.02 -8.18
N PRO A 182 3.00 -14.43 -7.05
CA PRO A 182 2.55 -15.58 -6.26
C PRO A 182 1.10 -15.49 -5.78
N SER A 183 0.61 -14.28 -5.52
CA SER A 183 -0.74 -14.03 -5.03
C SER A 183 -1.69 -13.50 -6.12
N HIS A 184 -1.37 -13.63 -7.42
CA HIS A 184 -2.23 -13.16 -8.49
C HIS A 184 -3.66 -13.69 -8.39
N GLN A 185 -3.79 -15.02 -8.24
CA GLN A 185 -5.11 -15.67 -8.16
C GLN A 185 -5.85 -15.28 -6.87
N LEU A 186 -5.13 -15.12 -5.75
CA LEU A 186 -5.72 -14.66 -4.49
C LEU A 186 -6.30 -13.24 -4.67
N PHE A 187 -5.51 -12.30 -5.18
CA PHE A 187 -5.98 -10.93 -5.43
C PHE A 187 -7.20 -10.94 -6.34
N LYS A 188 -7.13 -11.68 -7.46
CA LYS A 188 -8.20 -11.83 -8.44
C LYS A 188 -9.50 -12.37 -7.83
N SER A 189 -9.40 -13.27 -6.84
CA SER A 189 -10.55 -13.83 -6.14
C SER A 189 -11.26 -12.86 -5.19
N MET A 190 -10.57 -11.78 -4.79
CA MET A 190 -11.07 -10.79 -3.84
C MET A 190 -11.45 -9.46 -4.50
N MET A 191 -10.93 -9.19 -5.71
CA MET A 191 -11.02 -7.88 -6.32
C MET A 191 -12.38 -7.56 -6.93
N ASN A 192 -12.65 -6.26 -7.03
CA ASN A 192 -13.64 -5.72 -7.95
C ASN A 192 -12.95 -5.49 -9.30
N THR A 193 -13.28 -6.33 -10.27
CA THR A 193 -12.67 -6.35 -11.60
C THR A 193 -12.74 -5.02 -12.34
N ALA A 194 -13.72 -4.17 -12.00
CA ALA A 194 -13.88 -2.86 -12.61
C ALA A 194 -12.71 -1.88 -12.30
N TYR A 195 -11.90 -2.15 -11.28
CA TYR A 195 -10.82 -1.25 -10.85
C TYR A 195 -9.42 -1.88 -10.97
N GLY A 196 -9.32 -3.15 -11.39
CA GLY A 196 -8.07 -3.85 -11.62
C GLY A 196 -7.22 -4.06 -10.37
N PHE A 197 -5.91 -4.21 -10.55
CA PHE A 197 -4.97 -4.65 -9.52
C PHE A 197 -4.25 -3.52 -8.77
N GLY A 198 -4.66 -2.27 -8.99
CA GLY A 198 -4.06 -1.09 -8.35
C GLY A 198 -2.93 -0.45 -9.15
N GLY A 199 -2.38 0.64 -8.60
CA GLY A 199 -1.43 1.52 -9.27
C GLY A 199 0.02 1.40 -8.82
N LEU A 200 0.40 0.33 -8.11
CA LEU A 200 1.74 0.15 -7.54
C LEU A 200 2.43 -1.07 -8.15
N LEU A 201 3.68 -0.89 -8.56
CA LEU A 201 4.56 -1.98 -8.99
C LEU A 201 5.98 -1.76 -8.46
N THR A 202 6.79 -2.82 -8.44
CA THR A 202 8.23 -2.70 -8.17
C THR A 202 9.04 -3.39 -9.25
N ILE A 203 10.26 -2.88 -9.47
CA ILE A 203 11.27 -3.54 -10.29
C ILE A 203 12.56 -3.68 -9.51
N ASP A 204 13.34 -4.69 -9.84
CA ASP A 204 14.71 -4.87 -9.34
C ASP A 204 15.71 -4.56 -10.46
N VAL A 205 16.56 -3.56 -10.25
CA VAL A 205 17.59 -3.14 -11.19
C VAL A 205 19.00 -3.59 -10.76
N GLY A 206 19.07 -4.46 -9.77
CA GLY A 206 20.27 -5.17 -9.33
C GLY A 206 21.14 -4.46 -8.29
N SER A 207 21.14 -3.11 -8.22
CA SER A 207 21.90 -2.39 -7.20
C SER A 207 21.27 -1.05 -6.84
N LEU A 208 21.58 -0.55 -5.65
CA LEU A 208 21.14 0.76 -5.16
C LEU A 208 21.68 1.91 -6.04
N GLU A 209 22.91 1.76 -6.54
CA GLU A 209 23.51 2.74 -7.44
C GLU A 209 22.71 2.88 -8.74
N LYS A 210 22.39 1.76 -9.39
CA LYS A 210 21.55 1.74 -10.60
C LYS A 210 20.13 2.26 -10.30
N ALA A 211 19.56 1.91 -9.15
CA ALA A 211 18.25 2.39 -8.75
C ALA A 211 18.22 3.91 -8.61
N ASN A 212 19.20 4.49 -7.92
CA ASN A 212 19.31 5.95 -7.76
C ASN A 212 19.54 6.65 -9.10
N ALA A 213 20.49 6.16 -9.91
CA ALA A 213 20.78 6.73 -11.22
C ALA A 213 19.56 6.72 -12.14
N LEU A 214 18.80 5.61 -12.15
CA LEU A 214 17.58 5.50 -12.95
C LEU A 214 16.50 6.47 -12.48
N MET A 215 16.26 6.56 -11.18
CA MET A 215 15.26 7.48 -10.63
C MET A 215 15.61 8.94 -10.91
N GLU A 216 16.88 9.34 -10.78
CA GLU A 216 17.34 10.69 -11.10
C GLU A 216 17.19 11.01 -12.60
N LEU A 217 17.59 10.08 -13.48
CA LEU A 217 17.45 10.26 -14.92
C LEU A 217 15.98 10.37 -15.34
N MET A 218 15.10 9.52 -14.80
CA MET A 218 13.66 9.60 -15.05
C MET A 218 13.07 10.93 -14.58
N GLN A 219 13.50 11.45 -13.43
CA GLN A 219 13.06 12.76 -12.94
C GLN A 219 13.53 13.89 -13.86
N GLN A 220 14.78 13.87 -14.32
CA GLN A 220 15.32 14.83 -15.29
C GLN A 220 14.55 14.82 -16.62
N LYS A 221 14.04 13.65 -17.02
CA LYS A 221 13.19 13.48 -18.21
C LYS A 221 11.71 13.80 -17.98
N ASN A 222 11.34 14.29 -16.79
CA ASN A 222 9.96 14.61 -16.39
C ASN A 222 8.99 13.42 -16.44
N ILE A 223 9.48 12.19 -16.33
CA ILE A 223 8.64 10.98 -16.28
C ILE A 223 7.86 10.93 -14.95
N GLY A 224 8.47 11.38 -13.86
CA GLY A 224 7.86 11.38 -12.53
C GLY A 224 8.73 12.09 -11.51
N TYR A 225 8.44 11.86 -10.23
CA TYR A 225 9.16 12.47 -9.13
C TYR A 225 9.73 11.44 -8.16
N LEU A 226 10.94 11.73 -7.65
CA LEU A 226 11.49 11.07 -6.48
C LEU A 226 10.67 11.47 -5.25
N ALA A 227 9.87 10.54 -4.72
CA ALA A 227 9.04 10.80 -3.55
C ALA A 227 8.61 9.52 -2.84
N VAL A 228 8.59 9.57 -1.52
CA VAL A 228 8.18 8.45 -0.66
C VAL A 228 6.65 8.29 -0.55
N SER A 229 5.87 9.12 -1.23
CA SER A 229 4.40 9.04 -1.26
C SER A 229 3.91 8.08 -2.36
N LEU A 230 2.59 8.03 -2.55
CA LEU A 230 1.92 7.24 -3.58
C LEU A 230 0.51 7.77 -3.87
N GLY A 231 -0.11 7.31 -4.95
CA GLY A 231 -1.47 7.68 -5.31
C GLY A 231 -1.62 9.10 -5.85
N PHE A 232 -0.51 9.74 -6.23
CA PHE A 232 -0.48 11.05 -6.85
C PHE A 232 -0.82 10.96 -8.34
N TYR A 233 -1.32 12.04 -8.93
CA TYR A 233 -1.68 12.04 -10.36
C TYR A 233 -0.48 11.88 -11.30
N LYS A 234 0.74 12.25 -10.88
CA LYS A 234 1.99 11.95 -11.57
C LYS A 234 2.66 10.71 -10.99
N THR A 235 3.43 10.01 -11.81
CA THR A 235 4.22 8.87 -11.34
C THR A 235 5.23 9.29 -10.27
N LEU A 236 5.25 8.52 -9.17
CA LEU A 236 6.25 8.66 -8.10
C LEU A 236 7.08 7.40 -8.03
N PHE A 237 8.36 7.55 -7.71
CA PHE A 237 9.27 6.42 -7.51
C PHE A 237 10.19 6.65 -6.31
N SER A 238 10.56 5.57 -5.65
CA SER A 238 11.47 5.59 -4.49
C SER A 238 12.18 4.25 -4.35
N ALA A 239 13.39 4.27 -3.78
CA ALA A 239 14.09 3.09 -3.30
C ALA A 239 13.65 2.79 -1.86
N PRO A 240 12.86 1.72 -1.60
CA PRO A 240 12.24 1.51 -0.29
C PRO A 240 13.22 1.29 0.85
N GLY A 241 14.32 0.59 0.63
CA GLY A 241 15.31 0.29 1.67
C GLY A 241 15.90 1.55 2.33
N THR A 242 16.15 2.59 1.54
CA THR A 242 16.72 3.86 2.01
C THR A 242 15.69 4.93 2.35
N SER A 243 14.40 4.69 2.05
CA SER A 243 13.35 5.70 2.19
C SER A 243 12.18 5.27 3.07
N THR A 244 11.28 4.43 2.56
CA THR A 244 10.04 4.04 3.26
C THR A 244 10.25 2.99 4.33
N SER A 245 11.34 2.24 4.28
CA SER A 245 11.72 1.19 5.22
C SER A 245 13.01 1.49 5.99
N SER A 246 13.48 2.74 5.99
CA SER A 246 14.68 3.19 6.71
C SER A 246 14.58 3.01 8.24
N GLU A 247 13.38 2.81 8.78
CA GLU A 247 13.12 2.51 10.20
C GLU A 247 13.36 1.02 10.55
N ILE A 248 13.57 0.17 9.56
CA ILE A 248 13.81 -1.27 9.68
C ILE A 248 15.31 -1.49 9.58
N SER A 249 15.90 -2.29 10.48
CA SER A 249 17.33 -2.61 10.41
C SER A 249 17.69 -3.35 9.11
N GLU A 250 18.93 -3.23 8.66
CA GLU A 250 19.39 -3.89 7.41
C GLU A 250 19.18 -5.41 7.45
N ASP A 251 19.36 -6.04 8.62
CA ASP A 251 19.15 -7.47 8.78
C ASP A 251 17.66 -7.84 8.65
N GLU A 252 16.78 -7.07 9.30
CA GLU A 252 15.32 -7.24 9.15
C GLU A 252 14.87 -6.96 7.70
N GLN A 253 15.47 -5.98 7.00
CA GLN A 253 15.18 -5.70 5.59
C GLN A 253 15.53 -6.90 4.70
N LYS A 254 16.69 -7.52 4.93
CA LYS A 254 17.14 -8.74 4.21
C LYS A 254 16.22 -9.94 4.49
N GLU A 255 15.83 -10.15 5.75
CA GLU A 255 14.86 -11.19 6.13
C GLU A 255 13.51 -11.02 5.46
N MET A 256 13.05 -9.77 5.28
CA MET A 256 11.83 -9.44 4.57
C MET A 256 11.95 -9.54 3.05
N GLY A 257 13.14 -9.78 2.49
CA GLY A 257 13.37 -9.83 1.04
C GLY A 257 13.50 -8.47 0.37
N LEU A 258 13.77 -7.41 1.13
CA LEU A 258 14.12 -6.10 0.56
C LEU A 258 15.54 -6.16 0.00
N ILE A 259 15.66 -5.84 -1.28
CA ILE A 259 16.91 -5.86 -2.03
C ILE A 259 17.31 -4.43 -2.41
N ASP A 260 18.62 -4.19 -2.51
CA ASP A 260 19.18 -2.85 -2.73
C ASP A 260 18.77 -2.23 -4.08
N GLY A 261 18.53 -3.06 -5.10
CA GLY A 261 18.11 -2.62 -6.44
C GLY A 261 16.61 -2.37 -6.59
N LEU A 262 15.82 -2.49 -5.52
CA LEU A 262 14.37 -2.36 -5.60
C LEU A 262 13.93 -0.92 -5.79
N ILE A 263 13.18 -0.65 -6.86
CA ILE A 263 12.46 0.61 -7.07
C ILE A 263 10.95 0.35 -6.97
N ARG A 264 10.27 1.07 -6.10
CA ARG A 264 8.81 1.07 -6.04
C ARG A 264 8.26 2.25 -6.83
N PHE A 265 7.34 1.95 -7.72
CA PHE A 265 6.59 2.92 -8.49
C PHE A 265 5.15 3.04 -7.98
N SER A 266 4.67 4.27 -7.87
CA SER A 266 3.26 4.60 -7.83
C SER A 266 2.92 5.27 -9.16
N ILE A 267 2.30 4.52 -10.06
CA ILE A 267 2.07 4.95 -11.43
C ILE A 267 0.96 6.00 -11.48
N GLY A 268 1.21 7.07 -12.23
CA GLY A 268 0.31 8.21 -12.37
C GLY A 268 -0.83 7.99 -13.38
N LEU A 269 -1.52 9.12 -13.68
CA LEU A 269 -2.68 9.17 -14.57
C LEU A 269 -2.29 9.57 -16.00
N ASP A 270 -1.12 9.12 -16.44
CA ASP A 270 -0.64 9.39 -17.78
C ASP A 270 -1.63 8.87 -18.83
N ASP A 271 -1.97 9.69 -19.80
CA ASP A 271 -2.87 9.34 -20.90
C ASP A 271 -2.12 8.72 -22.09
N ASP A 272 -0.80 8.93 -22.19
CA ASP A 272 0.10 8.32 -23.15
C ASP A 272 1.16 7.44 -22.46
N ILE A 273 0.69 6.36 -21.86
CA ILE A 273 1.55 5.45 -21.10
C ILE A 273 2.55 4.70 -22.01
N GLU A 274 2.24 4.57 -23.28
CA GLU A 274 3.14 3.94 -24.28
C GLU A 274 4.37 4.80 -24.49
N SER A 275 4.21 6.09 -24.75
CA SER A 275 5.34 7.03 -24.86
C SER A 275 6.14 7.13 -23.57
N THR A 276 5.47 7.11 -22.41
CA THR A 276 6.13 7.08 -21.09
C THR A 276 6.97 5.80 -20.92
N TYR A 277 6.45 4.64 -21.32
CA TYR A 277 7.24 3.39 -21.31
C TYR A 277 8.50 3.50 -22.17
N GLU A 278 8.41 4.01 -23.40
CA GLU A 278 9.57 4.16 -24.29
C GLU A 278 10.63 5.09 -23.69
N LEU A 279 10.21 6.17 -23.02
CA LEU A 279 11.13 7.03 -22.29
C LEU A 279 11.79 6.32 -21.09
N MET A 280 11.02 5.57 -20.30
CA MET A 280 11.55 4.77 -19.19
C MET A 280 12.55 3.73 -19.70
N LYS A 281 12.22 3.02 -20.77
CA LYS A 281 13.09 2.03 -21.42
C LYS A 281 14.38 2.66 -21.93
N SER A 282 14.31 3.82 -22.56
CA SER A 282 15.49 4.59 -22.99
C SER A 282 16.41 4.94 -21.81
N CYS A 283 15.85 5.32 -20.66
CA CYS A 283 16.64 5.57 -19.45
C CYS A 283 17.33 4.30 -18.95
N MET A 284 16.64 3.15 -18.98
CA MET A 284 17.18 1.86 -18.55
C MET A 284 18.32 1.40 -19.46
N ILE A 285 18.16 1.55 -20.76
CA ILE A 285 19.22 1.23 -21.75
C ILE A 285 20.45 2.12 -21.54
N THR A 286 20.25 3.43 -21.28
CA THR A 286 21.34 4.37 -21.04
C THR A 286 22.20 3.99 -19.82
N LEU A 287 21.62 3.26 -18.87
CA LEU A 287 22.26 2.83 -17.62
C LEU A 287 22.64 1.34 -17.60
N ASP A 288 22.65 0.68 -18.74
CA ASP A 288 22.93 -0.76 -18.86
C ASP A 288 22.11 -1.63 -17.87
N ILE A 289 20.82 -1.30 -17.77
CA ILE A 289 19.84 -2.07 -16.97
C ILE A 289 19.09 -3.04 -17.89
N LEU A 290 18.84 -2.64 -19.14
CA LEU A 290 18.28 -3.44 -20.24
C LEU A 290 19.26 -3.59 -21.38
#